data_a7ebaf341a501f5f3a4ef6dd575e26d1
#
_entry.id   a7ebaf341a501f5f3a4ef6dd575e26d1
#
_cell.length_a   1.000
_cell.length_b   1.000
_cell.length_c   1.000
_cell.angle_alpha   90.00
_cell.angle_beta   90.00
_cell.angle_gamma   90.00
#
_symmetry.space_group_name_H-M   'P 1'
#
loop_
_entity.id
_entity.type
_entity.pdbx_description
1 polymer ?
#
loop_
_entity_poly.entity_id
_entity_poly.type
_entity_poly.pdbx_seq_one_letter_code
_entity_poly.pdbx_strand_id
1 'polypeptide(L)'
;MLTETDERHLRRAIALAGTARAAGDGPFGSLLVAADGRVLAEEVNTERTDDDITAHPELKLARWAARRLAADEAGRATMYTSCQPCGMCATAIERSGLGRVVYALSTEQLAGLRPADAAPPVAYAGPALFDEARAAVEPS
;
A
#
# COMPACT_ATOMS: atom_id res chain seq x y z
N MET A 1 6.87 3.98 -19.45
CA MET A 1 5.86 4.97 -19.86
C MET A 1 4.47 4.44 -19.53
N LEU A 2 3.61 5.27 -19.01
CA LEU A 2 2.24 4.88 -18.69
C LEU A 2 1.35 4.92 -19.93
N THR A 3 0.40 3.98 -19.99
CA THR A 3 -0.57 3.86 -21.09
C THR A 3 -1.87 4.60 -20.73
N GLU A 4 -2.75 4.76 -21.71
CA GLU A 4 -4.10 5.30 -21.47
C GLU A 4 -4.89 4.40 -20.50
N THR A 5 -4.68 3.10 -20.57
CA THR A 5 -5.29 2.13 -19.64
C THR A 5 -4.77 2.38 -18.21
N ASP A 6 -3.47 2.60 -18.03
CA ASP A 6 -2.90 2.96 -16.75
C ASP A 6 -3.53 4.24 -16.19
N GLU A 7 -3.66 5.26 -17.03
CA GLU A 7 -4.27 6.52 -16.60
C GLU A 7 -5.74 6.36 -16.22
N ARG A 8 -6.48 5.52 -16.92
CA ARG A 8 -7.88 5.24 -16.59
C ARG A 8 -8.01 4.61 -15.21
N HIS A 9 -7.16 3.66 -14.88
CA HIS A 9 -7.15 3.05 -13.55
C HIS A 9 -6.67 4.02 -12.48
N LEU A 10 -5.71 4.88 -12.79
CA LEU A 10 -5.30 5.94 -11.86
C LEU A 10 -6.43 6.91 -11.57
N ARG A 11 -7.26 7.26 -12.57
CA ARG A 11 -8.45 8.09 -12.34
C ARG A 11 -9.42 7.41 -11.37
N ARG A 12 -9.54 6.10 -11.45
CA ARG A 12 -10.36 5.34 -10.49
C ARG A 12 -9.77 5.43 -9.07
N ALA A 13 -8.45 5.27 -8.93
CA ALA A 13 -7.78 5.43 -7.62
C ALA A 13 -7.99 6.82 -7.05
N ILE A 14 -7.91 7.86 -7.89
CA ILE A 14 -8.15 9.24 -7.49
C ILE A 14 -9.61 9.44 -7.04
N ALA A 15 -10.56 8.84 -7.73
CA ALA A 15 -11.97 8.88 -7.33
C ALA A 15 -12.20 8.22 -5.98
N LEU A 16 -11.55 7.08 -5.73
CA LEU A 16 -11.57 6.41 -4.43
C LEU A 16 -10.97 7.28 -3.33
N ALA A 17 -9.88 8.00 -3.63
CA ALA A 17 -9.29 8.96 -2.69
C ALA A 17 -10.29 10.06 -2.32
N GLY A 18 -11.07 10.55 -3.28
CA GLY A 18 -12.14 11.53 -3.04
C GLY A 18 -13.23 10.98 -2.13
N THR A 19 -13.59 9.70 -2.30
CA THR A 19 -14.56 9.02 -1.44
C THR A 19 -14.06 8.96 0.01
N ALA A 20 -12.79 8.58 0.21
CA ALA A 20 -12.19 8.55 1.54
C ALA A 20 -12.22 9.94 2.19
N ARG A 21 -11.82 10.96 1.44
CA ARG A 21 -11.82 12.35 1.92
C ARG A 21 -13.22 12.80 2.34
N ALA A 22 -14.23 12.49 1.54
CA ALA A 22 -15.62 12.85 1.85
C ALA A 22 -16.12 12.18 3.12
N ALA A 23 -15.61 11.00 3.46
CA ALA A 23 -15.92 10.29 4.69
C ALA A 23 -15.12 10.78 5.91
N GLY A 24 -14.18 11.72 5.72
CA GLY A 24 -13.36 12.27 6.80
C GLY A 24 -12.06 11.50 7.03
N ASP A 25 -11.74 10.54 6.17
CA ASP A 25 -10.51 9.78 6.21
C ASP A 25 -9.41 10.43 5.36
N GLY A 26 -8.20 9.90 5.41
CA GLY A 26 -7.10 10.36 4.56
C GLY A 26 -7.46 10.22 3.07
N PRO A 27 -7.07 11.18 2.20
CA PRO A 27 -7.48 11.21 0.79
C PRO A 27 -6.68 10.24 -0.07
N PHE A 28 -6.84 8.94 0.17
CA PHE A 28 -6.08 7.89 -0.49
C PHE A 28 -6.98 6.74 -0.93
N GLY A 29 -6.76 6.27 -2.15
CA GLY A 29 -7.50 5.17 -2.73
C GLY A 29 -6.63 4.33 -3.65
N SER A 30 -6.95 3.05 -3.77
CA SER A 30 -6.16 2.10 -4.56
C SER A 30 -7.03 0.99 -5.10
N LEU A 31 -6.56 0.34 -6.17
CA LEU A 31 -7.22 -0.85 -6.72
C LEU A 31 -6.18 -1.82 -7.26
N LEU A 32 -6.58 -3.09 -7.35
CA LEU A 32 -5.80 -4.14 -8.00
C LEU A 32 -6.46 -4.53 -9.31
N VAL A 33 -5.64 -4.69 -10.35
CA VAL A 33 -6.09 -5.06 -11.69
C VAL A 33 -5.30 -6.28 -12.15
N ALA A 34 -6.02 -7.31 -12.60
CA ALA A 34 -5.42 -8.52 -13.13
C ALA A 34 -4.77 -8.28 -14.50
N ALA A 35 -3.95 -9.24 -14.95
CA ALA A 35 -3.30 -9.17 -16.25
C ALA A 35 -4.29 -9.00 -17.42
N ASP A 36 -5.50 -9.53 -17.28
CA ASP A 36 -6.57 -9.42 -18.30
C ASP A 36 -7.36 -8.10 -18.24
N GLY A 37 -7.01 -7.20 -17.33
CA GLY A 37 -7.66 -5.91 -17.17
C GLY A 37 -8.84 -5.88 -16.20
N ARG A 38 -9.18 -7.01 -15.61
CA ARG A 38 -10.27 -7.12 -14.63
C ARG A 38 -9.87 -6.46 -13.30
N VAL A 39 -10.75 -5.62 -12.75
CA VAL A 39 -10.55 -5.06 -11.40
C VAL A 39 -10.84 -6.16 -10.38
N LEU A 40 -9.84 -6.50 -9.59
CA LEU A 40 -9.91 -7.57 -8.60
C LEU A 40 -10.46 -7.09 -7.25
N ALA A 41 -10.06 -5.91 -6.83
CA ALA A 41 -10.46 -5.33 -5.55
C ALA A 41 -10.16 -3.83 -5.54
N GLU A 42 -10.92 -3.09 -4.74
CA GLU A 42 -10.74 -1.66 -4.52
C GLU A 42 -10.75 -1.37 -3.03
N GLU A 43 -9.97 -0.40 -2.59
CA GLU A 43 -9.91 0.01 -1.20
C GLU A 43 -9.69 1.51 -1.04
N VAL A 44 -10.08 2.02 0.11
CA VAL A 44 -9.89 3.41 0.51
C VAL A 44 -9.22 3.46 1.88
N ASN A 45 -8.60 4.59 2.19
CA ASN A 45 -8.10 4.83 3.55
C ASN A 45 -9.27 4.89 4.52
N THR A 46 -9.16 4.20 5.64
CA THR A 46 -10.13 4.22 6.73
C THR A 46 -9.46 4.37 8.11
N GLU A 47 -8.30 5.04 8.15
CA GLU A 47 -7.56 5.20 9.41
C GLU A 47 -8.42 5.82 10.50
N ARG A 48 -9.15 6.87 10.18
CA ARG A 48 -10.00 7.57 11.13
C ARG A 48 -11.28 6.79 11.44
N THR A 49 -11.94 6.29 10.41
CA THR A 49 -13.18 5.51 10.55
C THR A 49 -12.97 4.28 11.41
N ASP A 50 -11.87 3.55 11.22
CA ASP A 50 -11.57 2.30 11.91
C ASP A 50 -10.70 2.48 13.15
N ASP A 51 -10.25 3.71 13.42
CA ASP A 51 -9.26 4.01 14.48
C ASP A 51 -8.05 3.09 14.37
N ASP A 52 -7.47 3.02 13.17
CA ASP A 52 -6.40 2.09 12.82
C ASP A 52 -5.38 2.79 11.92
N ILE A 53 -4.18 3.06 12.46
CA ILE A 53 -3.10 3.73 11.74
C ILE A 53 -2.58 2.91 10.54
N THR A 54 -2.93 1.62 10.45
CA THR A 54 -2.52 0.75 9.35
C THR A 54 -3.59 0.62 8.27
N ALA A 55 -4.75 1.25 8.43
CA ALA A 55 -5.87 1.13 7.50
C ALA A 55 -5.66 1.93 6.21
N HIS A 56 -4.51 1.72 5.57
CA HIS A 56 -4.16 2.25 4.27
C HIS A 56 -4.71 1.34 3.16
N PRO A 57 -5.19 1.89 2.05
CA PRO A 57 -5.76 1.08 0.97
C PRO A 57 -4.72 0.10 0.39
N GLU A 58 -3.47 0.52 0.24
CA GLU A 58 -2.43 -0.34 -0.32
C GLU A 58 -2.12 -1.53 0.60
N LEU A 59 -2.08 -1.30 1.93
CA LEU A 59 -1.83 -2.36 2.89
C LEU A 59 -2.95 -3.40 2.88
N LYS A 60 -4.20 -2.92 2.84
CA LYS A 60 -5.37 -3.80 2.76
C LYS A 60 -5.33 -4.66 1.49
N LEU A 61 -4.99 -4.06 0.35
CA LEU A 61 -4.91 -4.77 -0.92
C LEU A 61 -3.73 -5.73 -0.99
N ALA A 62 -2.58 -5.37 -0.42
CA ALA A 62 -1.42 -6.26 -0.34
C ALA A 62 -1.77 -7.51 0.47
N ARG A 63 -2.44 -7.33 1.61
CA ARG A 63 -2.92 -8.42 2.46
C ARG A 63 -3.93 -9.29 1.71
N TRP A 64 -4.87 -8.68 1.02
CA TRP A 64 -5.89 -9.38 0.23
C TRP A 64 -5.23 -10.22 -0.87
N ALA A 65 -4.28 -9.63 -1.61
CA ALA A 65 -3.56 -10.33 -2.69
C ALA A 65 -2.78 -11.54 -2.16
N ALA A 66 -2.07 -11.38 -1.05
CA ALA A 66 -1.30 -12.44 -0.44
C ALA A 66 -2.17 -13.64 -0.02
N ARG A 67 -3.42 -13.38 0.35
CA ARG A 67 -4.37 -14.41 0.79
C ARG A 67 -5.17 -15.03 -0.35
N ARG A 68 -5.43 -14.30 -1.43
CA ARG A 68 -6.41 -14.65 -2.45
C ARG A 68 -5.82 -15.01 -3.80
N LEU A 69 -4.66 -14.48 -4.15
CA LEU A 69 -4.07 -14.69 -5.47
C LEU A 69 -2.99 -15.77 -5.42
N ALA A 70 -2.95 -16.61 -6.44
CA ALA A 70 -1.82 -17.50 -6.66
C ALA A 70 -0.58 -16.65 -7.01
N ALA A 71 0.62 -17.19 -6.78
CA ALA A 71 1.86 -16.44 -6.96
C ALA A 71 2.02 -15.85 -8.37
N ASP A 72 1.65 -16.60 -9.41
CA ASP A 72 1.73 -16.15 -10.79
C ASP A 72 0.68 -15.09 -11.12
N GLU A 73 -0.51 -15.17 -10.55
CA GLU A 73 -1.55 -14.14 -10.69
C GLU A 73 -1.11 -12.83 -10.04
N ALA A 74 -0.60 -12.91 -8.80
CA ALA A 74 -0.10 -11.74 -8.08
C ALA A 74 1.05 -11.07 -8.86
N GLY A 75 1.99 -11.87 -9.37
CA GLY A 75 3.14 -11.37 -10.13
C GLY A 75 2.76 -10.66 -11.43
N ARG A 76 1.58 -10.92 -11.97
CA ARG A 76 1.07 -10.27 -13.18
C ARG A 76 0.00 -9.21 -12.90
N ALA A 77 -0.38 -9.03 -11.65
CA ALA A 77 -1.33 -8.01 -11.25
C ALA A 77 -0.65 -6.66 -11.04
N THR A 78 -1.41 -5.60 -11.22
CA THR A 78 -0.95 -4.23 -10.98
C THR A 78 -1.80 -3.59 -9.89
N MET A 79 -1.14 -2.93 -8.95
CA MET A 79 -1.78 -2.02 -8.00
C MET A 79 -1.73 -0.61 -8.56
N TYR A 80 -2.89 0.01 -8.70
CA TYR A 80 -3.00 1.44 -9.01
C TYR A 80 -3.36 2.17 -7.73
N THR A 81 -2.61 3.21 -7.42
CA THR A 81 -2.83 3.97 -6.19
C THR A 81 -2.73 5.46 -6.45
N SER A 82 -3.54 6.24 -5.73
CA SER A 82 -3.59 7.71 -5.90
C SER A 82 -2.28 8.39 -5.52
N CYS A 83 -1.55 7.82 -4.57
CA CYS A 83 -0.25 8.32 -4.14
C CYS A 83 0.75 7.17 -4.02
N GLN A 84 2.03 7.49 -4.21
CA GLN A 84 3.11 6.54 -4.02
C GLN A 84 3.01 5.91 -2.63
N PRO A 85 3.09 4.57 -2.51
CA PRO A 85 2.97 3.90 -1.22
C PRO A 85 4.02 4.37 -0.22
N CYS A 86 3.59 4.56 1.04
CA CYS A 86 4.52 4.84 2.14
C CYS A 86 5.39 3.62 2.45
N GLY A 87 6.39 3.78 3.32
CA GLY A 87 7.32 2.69 3.64
C GLY A 87 6.65 1.44 4.17
N MET A 88 5.63 1.60 5.02
CA MET A 88 4.85 0.47 5.55
C MET A 88 4.16 -0.30 4.42
N CYS A 89 3.45 0.41 3.54
CA CYS A 89 2.74 -0.21 2.43
C CYS A 89 3.68 -0.79 1.38
N ALA A 90 4.78 -0.09 1.08
CA ALA A 90 5.78 -0.58 0.11
C ALA A 90 6.35 -1.94 0.55
N THR A 91 6.67 -2.10 1.83
CA THR A 91 7.15 -3.36 2.36
C THR A 91 6.08 -4.46 2.28
N ALA A 92 4.84 -4.13 2.62
CA ALA A 92 3.73 -5.09 2.51
C ALA A 92 3.52 -5.53 1.06
N ILE A 93 3.59 -4.61 0.11
CA ILE A 93 3.45 -4.90 -1.32
C ILE A 93 4.56 -5.85 -1.79
N GLU A 94 5.81 -5.61 -1.40
CA GLU A 94 6.93 -6.51 -1.73
C GLU A 94 6.67 -7.93 -1.23
N ARG A 95 6.13 -8.07 -0.03
CA ARG A 95 5.84 -9.37 0.59
C ARG A 95 4.59 -10.05 0.03
N SER A 96 3.72 -9.29 -0.63
CA SER A 96 2.46 -9.80 -1.17
C SER A 96 2.61 -10.62 -2.45
N GLY A 97 3.72 -10.44 -3.16
CA GLY A 97 3.94 -11.05 -4.46
C GLY A 97 3.42 -10.23 -5.65
N LEU A 98 2.81 -9.07 -5.41
CA LEU A 98 2.35 -8.19 -6.50
C LEU A 98 3.51 -7.75 -7.39
N GLY A 99 3.26 -7.70 -8.70
CA GLY A 99 4.33 -7.50 -9.68
C GLY A 99 4.57 -6.05 -10.09
N ARG A 100 3.59 -5.16 -9.90
CA ARG A 100 3.69 -3.79 -10.41
C ARG A 100 2.86 -2.83 -9.58
N VAL A 101 3.39 -1.62 -9.35
CA VAL A 101 2.66 -0.51 -8.73
C VAL A 101 2.73 0.70 -9.66
N VAL A 102 1.59 1.33 -9.90
CA VAL A 102 1.47 2.57 -10.66
C VAL A 102 0.80 3.60 -9.76
N TYR A 103 1.36 4.79 -9.66
CA TYR A 103 0.83 5.82 -8.76
C TYR A 103 0.69 7.16 -9.49
N ALA A 104 -0.25 7.98 -9.01
CA ALA A 104 -0.49 9.30 -9.59
C ALA A 104 0.41 10.37 -8.98
N LEU A 105 0.41 10.54 -7.66
CA LEU A 105 1.27 11.49 -6.97
C LEU A 105 2.49 10.78 -6.36
N SER A 106 3.68 11.31 -6.59
CA SER A 106 4.86 10.87 -5.89
C SER A 106 4.83 11.31 -4.43
N THR A 107 5.63 10.68 -3.59
CA THR A 107 5.81 11.08 -2.18
C THR A 107 6.21 12.56 -2.09
N GLU A 108 7.12 12.99 -2.96
CA GLU A 108 7.61 14.37 -2.99
C GLU A 108 6.51 15.36 -3.38
N GLN A 109 5.72 15.02 -4.41
CA GLN A 109 4.58 15.86 -4.83
C GLN A 109 3.53 15.97 -3.73
N LEU A 110 3.21 14.85 -3.08
CA LEU A 110 2.26 14.83 -1.98
C LEU A 110 2.72 15.72 -0.83
N ALA A 111 3.99 15.64 -0.46
CA ALA A 111 4.56 16.47 0.61
C ALA A 111 4.45 17.97 0.31
N GLY A 112 4.55 18.36 -0.95
CA GLY A 112 4.38 19.76 -1.38
C GLY A 112 2.95 20.25 -1.29
N LEU A 113 1.97 19.35 -1.45
CA LEU A 113 0.55 19.68 -1.41
C LEU A 113 -0.05 19.56 -0.01
N ARG A 114 0.44 18.61 0.76
CA ARG A 114 -0.06 18.28 2.08
C ARG A 114 1.10 17.88 2.98
N PRO A 115 1.77 18.86 3.61
CA PRO A 115 2.87 18.55 4.51
C PRO A 115 2.40 17.64 5.65
N ALA A 116 3.15 16.57 5.89
CA ALA A 116 2.89 15.68 7.02
C ALA A 116 3.41 16.32 8.30
N ASP A 117 2.70 16.12 9.41
CA ASP A 117 3.23 16.46 10.73
C ASP A 117 4.45 15.59 11.01
N ALA A 118 5.52 16.23 11.51
CA ALA A 118 6.71 15.49 11.89
C ALA A 118 6.40 14.60 13.11
N ALA A 119 6.47 13.28 12.92
CA ALA A 119 6.37 12.36 14.04
C ALA A 119 7.66 12.41 14.86
N PRO A 120 7.58 12.35 16.21
CA PRO A 120 8.78 12.24 17.01
C PRO A 120 9.54 10.95 16.68
N PRO A 121 10.88 10.98 16.68
CA PRO A 121 11.67 9.79 16.37
C PRO A 121 11.46 8.70 17.42
N VAL A 122 11.42 7.46 16.95
CA VAL A 122 11.39 6.29 17.84
C VAL A 122 12.83 5.90 18.17
N ALA A 123 13.13 5.71 19.45
CA ALA A 123 14.43 5.23 19.86
C ALA A 123 14.48 3.70 19.79
N TYR A 124 15.55 3.17 19.19
CA TYR A 124 15.83 1.74 19.13
C TYR A 124 17.08 1.45 19.93
N ALA A 125 17.06 0.40 20.73
CA ALA A 125 18.21 -0.04 21.51
C ALA A 125 18.42 -1.54 21.31
N GLY A 126 19.67 -1.94 21.13
CA GLY A 126 20.11 -3.30 20.81
C GLY A 126 21.35 -3.25 19.91
N PRO A 127 21.97 -4.40 19.58
CA PRO A 127 21.51 -5.75 19.88
C PRO A 127 21.90 -6.25 21.27
N ALA A 128 21.26 -7.35 21.71
CA ALA A 128 21.58 -8.04 22.94
C ALA A 128 21.12 -9.49 22.88
N LEU A 129 21.69 -10.33 23.75
CA LEU A 129 21.26 -11.73 23.97
C LEU A 129 21.31 -12.57 22.67
N PHE A 130 22.34 -12.40 21.86
CA PHE A 130 22.46 -13.08 20.58
C PHE A 130 22.28 -14.60 20.69
N ASP A 131 22.98 -15.25 21.63
CA ASP A 131 22.93 -16.71 21.75
C ASP A 131 21.55 -17.24 22.15
N GLU A 132 20.88 -16.54 23.06
CA GLU A 132 19.50 -16.90 23.44
C GLU A 132 18.51 -16.67 22.31
N ALA A 133 18.61 -15.52 21.64
CA ALA A 133 17.71 -15.16 20.55
C ALA A 133 17.89 -16.09 19.35
N ARG A 134 19.13 -16.42 18.97
CA ARG A 134 19.37 -17.29 17.81
C ARG A 134 18.79 -18.69 17.99
N ALA A 135 18.80 -19.20 19.22
CA ALA A 135 18.26 -20.53 19.50
C ALA A 135 16.77 -20.64 19.14
N ALA A 136 16.03 -19.52 19.22
CA ALA A 136 14.61 -19.46 18.87
C ALA A 136 14.34 -19.32 17.37
N VAL A 137 15.33 -18.86 16.57
CA VAL A 137 15.11 -18.53 15.16
C VAL A 137 15.92 -19.38 14.19
N GLU A 138 16.99 -20.03 14.63
CA GLU A 138 17.75 -20.93 13.78
C GLU A 138 16.88 -22.12 13.35
N PRO A 139 16.97 -22.52 12.06
CA PRO A 139 16.31 -23.76 11.63
C PRO A 139 16.85 -24.98 12.38
N SER A 140 15.95 -25.89 12.78
CA SER A 140 16.31 -27.15 13.43
C SER A 140 16.83 -28.20 12.44
#